data_d5da78de18a6de1c8150bb636143d7f5
#
_entry.id   d5da78de18a6de1c8150bb636143d7f5
#
_cell.length_a   1.000
_cell.length_b   1.000
_cell.length_c   1.000
_cell.angle_alpha   90.00
_cell.angle_beta   90.00
_cell.angle_gamma   90.00
#
_symmetry.space_group_name_H-M   'P 1'
#
loop_
_entity.id
_entity.type
_entity.pdbx_description
1 polymer ?
#
loop_
_entity_poly.entity_id
_entity_poly.type
_entity_poly.pdbx_seq_one_letter_code
_entity_poly.pdbx_strand_id
1 'polypeptide(L)'
;VPNEHDALILENSLIKQLKPKYNVLLRDDKTYPYIYVDLNEDFPRLEITRKIEKGKNIKYFGPYSSGAKDMLDSIYEIVPLVQKKSCIKGKSACLFYQIGKCKAPCEQKITQEEYKKLLDEALSYIYNKSKLLSKLKEKMKIYSDDFRFEDALNLRDRVKTIEKSEIKTGIDLATN
;
A
#
# COMPACT_ATOMS: atom_id res chain seq x y z
N VAL A 1 -7.24 15.02 22.00
CA VAL A 1 -6.67 14.89 20.65
C VAL A 1 -5.41 15.73 20.55
N PRO A 2 -4.23 15.17 20.18
CA PRO A 2 -2.96 15.89 20.26
C PRO A 2 -2.81 17.05 19.28
N ASN A 3 -3.51 17.05 18.15
CA ASN A 3 -3.48 18.14 17.18
C ASN A 3 -4.72 18.19 16.28
N GLU A 4 -4.90 19.27 15.52
CA GLU A 4 -6.05 19.45 14.61
C GLU A 4 -6.15 18.37 13.53
N HIS A 5 -5.02 17.88 13.06
CA HIS A 5 -4.96 16.85 12.04
C HIS A 5 -5.54 15.53 12.55
N ASP A 6 -5.24 15.14 13.78
CA ASP A 6 -5.80 13.96 14.43
C ASP A 6 -7.31 14.08 14.62
N ALA A 7 -7.77 15.26 15.00
CA ALA A 7 -9.20 15.54 15.16
C ALA A 7 -9.95 15.37 13.83
N LEU A 8 -9.41 15.86 12.72
CA LEU A 8 -10.01 15.72 11.39
C LEU A 8 -10.07 14.27 10.93
N ILE A 9 -9.04 13.49 11.19
CA ILE A 9 -9.00 12.07 10.86
C ILE A 9 -10.03 11.29 11.68
N LEU A 10 -10.11 11.55 12.97
CA LEU A 10 -11.09 10.93 13.86
C LEU A 10 -12.52 11.30 13.46
N GLU A 11 -12.77 12.55 13.15
CA GLU A 11 -14.07 13.03 12.69
C GLU A 11 -14.50 12.33 11.39
N ASN A 12 -13.62 12.22 10.40
CA ASN A 12 -13.89 11.49 9.17
C ASN A 12 -14.20 10.02 9.41
N SER A 13 -13.48 9.37 10.32
CA SER A 13 -13.70 7.97 10.69
C SER A 13 -15.06 7.79 11.35
N LEU A 14 -15.45 8.65 12.28
CA LEU A 14 -16.74 8.62 12.95
C LEU A 14 -17.89 8.85 11.96
N ILE A 15 -17.76 9.82 11.07
CA ILE A 15 -18.75 10.12 10.04
C ILE A 15 -18.98 8.91 9.15
N LYS A 16 -17.93 8.21 8.75
CA LYS A 16 -18.04 6.99 7.94
C LYS A 16 -18.69 5.83 8.68
N GLN A 17 -18.38 5.65 9.95
CA GLN A 17 -18.97 4.59 10.77
C GLN A 17 -20.46 4.81 11.05
N LEU A 18 -20.84 6.04 11.32
CA LEU A 18 -22.20 6.40 11.68
C LEU A 18 -23.11 6.61 10.47
N LYS A 19 -22.57 6.66 9.26
CA LYS A 19 -23.31 6.96 8.02
C LYS A 19 -24.24 8.14 8.17
N PRO A 20 -23.81 9.30 8.65
CA PRO A 20 -24.69 10.40 8.93
C PRO A 20 -25.29 10.95 7.63
N LYS A 21 -26.60 10.97 7.57
CA LYS A 21 -27.36 11.53 6.44
C LYS A 21 -27.12 13.04 6.25
N TYR A 22 -26.52 13.69 7.24
CA TYR A 22 -26.44 15.14 7.34
C TYR A 22 -25.09 15.75 6.94
N ASN A 23 -24.05 14.92 6.69
CA ASN A 23 -22.71 15.40 6.37
C ASN A 23 -22.34 15.20 4.90
N VAL A 24 -23.19 15.66 4.00
CA VAL A 24 -22.93 15.63 2.56
C VAL A 24 -21.65 16.40 2.19
N LEU A 25 -21.31 17.45 2.96
CA LEU A 25 -20.13 18.29 2.73
C LEU A 25 -18.79 17.60 3.09
N LEU A 26 -18.82 16.56 3.92
CA LEU A 26 -17.64 15.77 4.28
C LEU A 26 -17.52 14.49 3.43
N ARG A 27 -18.44 14.27 2.51
CA ARG A 27 -18.31 13.23 1.51
C ARG A 27 -17.18 13.58 0.55
N ASP A 28 -16.24 12.68 0.45
CA ASP A 28 -15.27 12.55 -0.61
C ASP A 28 -14.14 13.59 -0.66
N ASP A 29 -14.37 14.89 -0.47
CA ASP A 29 -13.37 15.93 -0.69
C ASP A 29 -12.31 16.04 0.43
N LYS A 30 -12.64 15.57 1.64
CA LYS A 30 -11.75 15.63 2.81
C LYS A 30 -11.38 14.26 3.35
N THR A 31 -11.63 13.21 2.59
CA THR A 31 -11.31 11.85 3.00
C THR A 31 -9.87 11.53 2.69
N TYR A 32 -9.11 11.19 3.71
CA TYR A 32 -7.75 10.72 3.55
C TYR A 32 -7.71 9.32 2.94
N PRO A 33 -6.75 9.02 2.05
CA PRO A 33 -6.63 7.70 1.45
C PRO A 33 -6.17 6.65 2.44
N TYR A 34 -6.61 5.42 2.20
CA TYR A 34 -6.18 4.21 2.90
C TYR A 34 -5.51 3.26 1.91
N ILE A 35 -4.55 2.49 2.39
CA ILE A 35 -4.07 1.32 1.68
C ILE A 35 -4.87 0.13 2.19
N TYR A 36 -5.42 -0.67 1.30
CA TYR A 36 -6.20 -1.83 1.69
C TYR A 36 -5.76 -3.09 0.96
N VAL A 37 -6.07 -4.23 1.56
CA VAL A 37 -5.85 -5.55 0.99
C VAL A 37 -7.08 -6.41 1.23
N ASP A 38 -7.56 -7.06 0.18
CA ASP A 38 -8.65 -8.02 0.24
C ASP A 38 -8.08 -9.44 0.34
N LEU A 39 -8.11 -10.02 1.52
CA LEU A 39 -7.58 -11.35 1.79
C LEU A 39 -8.48 -12.48 1.28
N ASN A 40 -9.65 -12.19 0.74
CA ASN A 40 -10.52 -13.18 0.10
C ASN A 40 -10.01 -13.59 -1.29
N GLU A 41 -9.14 -12.80 -1.90
CA GLU A 41 -8.55 -13.12 -3.18
C GLU A 41 -7.44 -14.19 -3.03
N ASP A 42 -7.25 -15.01 -4.06
CA ASP A 42 -6.19 -16.03 -4.07
C ASP A 42 -4.80 -15.41 -4.06
N PHE A 43 -4.64 -14.29 -4.77
CA PHE A 43 -3.42 -13.50 -4.82
C PHE A 43 -3.73 -12.04 -4.51
N PRO A 44 -3.87 -11.70 -3.22
CA PRO A 44 -4.27 -10.35 -2.81
C PRO A 44 -3.30 -9.28 -3.27
N ARG A 45 -3.83 -8.13 -3.65
CA ARG A 45 -3.07 -6.93 -4.00
C ARG A 45 -3.31 -5.83 -2.98
N LEU A 46 -2.30 -4.99 -2.82
CA LEU A 46 -2.44 -3.74 -2.09
C LEU A 46 -2.95 -2.66 -3.04
N GLU A 47 -3.97 -1.94 -2.64
CA GLU A 47 -4.57 -0.86 -3.42
C GLU A 47 -4.89 0.34 -2.52
N ILE A 48 -5.09 1.49 -3.13
CA ILE A 48 -5.47 2.72 -2.44
C ILE A 48 -6.96 2.94 -2.61
N THR A 49 -7.64 3.28 -1.51
CA THR A 49 -9.05 3.65 -1.53
C THR A 49 -9.30 4.83 -0.59
N ARG A 50 -10.36 5.58 -0.88
CA ARG A 50 -10.88 6.60 0.04
C ARG A 50 -12.16 6.17 0.73
N LYS A 51 -12.69 5.01 0.35
CA LYS A 51 -13.91 4.44 0.91
C LYS A 51 -13.57 3.18 1.69
N ILE A 52 -14.13 3.08 2.87
CA ILE A 52 -14.05 1.86 3.67
C ILE A 52 -15.33 1.07 3.43
N GLU A 53 -15.18 -0.10 2.84
CA GLU A 53 -16.28 -1.03 2.64
C GLU A 53 -16.26 -2.07 3.75
N LYS A 54 -17.42 -2.36 4.28
CA LYS A 54 -17.57 -3.42 5.28
C LYS A 54 -17.48 -4.77 4.57
N GLY A 55 -16.48 -5.51 4.89
CA GLY A 55 -16.28 -6.87 4.36
C GLY A 55 -15.44 -7.70 5.31
N LYS A 56 -15.65 -9.00 5.28
CA LYS A 56 -14.80 -9.93 6.03
C LYS A 56 -13.45 -10.08 5.32
N ASN A 57 -12.38 -10.17 6.09
CA ASN A 57 -11.02 -10.39 5.60
C ASN A 57 -10.49 -9.26 4.70
N ILE A 58 -11.00 -8.05 4.85
CA ILE A 58 -10.43 -6.85 4.23
C ILE A 58 -9.73 -6.05 5.29
N LYS A 59 -8.45 -5.74 5.08
CA LYS A 59 -7.66 -4.92 6.00
C LYS A 59 -7.42 -3.55 5.39
N TYR A 60 -7.58 -2.51 6.21
CA TYR A 60 -7.33 -1.13 5.84
C TYR A 60 -6.20 -0.57 6.69
N PHE A 61 -5.29 0.17 6.07
CA PHE A 61 -4.16 0.82 6.71
C PHE A 61 -4.21 2.32 6.46
N GLY A 62 -3.96 3.09 7.46
CA GLY A 62 -4.02 4.53 7.41
C GLY A 62 -4.98 5.09 8.44
N PRO A 63 -5.57 6.27 8.25
CA PRO A 63 -5.48 7.11 7.04
C PRO A 63 -4.13 7.80 6.87
N TYR A 64 -3.74 7.99 5.61
CA TYR A 64 -2.51 8.70 5.27
C TYR A 64 -2.81 10.15 4.93
N SER A 65 -2.15 11.06 5.61
CA SER A 65 -2.26 12.49 5.29
C SER A 65 -1.55 12.84 3.98
N SER A 66 -0.48 12.11 3.69
CA SER A 66 0.30 12.25 2.46
C SER A 66 1.13 11.00 2.23
N GLY A 67 1.58 10.80 0.99
CA GLY A 67 2.54 9.75 0.66
C GLY A 67 1.98 8.33 0.57
N ALA A 68 0.66 8.13 0.61
CA ALA A 68 0.06 6.80 0.47
C ALA A 68 0.46 6.11 -0.84
N LYS A 69 0.45 6.85 -1.93
CA LYS A 69 0.85 6.32 -3.24
C LYS A 69 2.34 6.00 -3.28
N ASP A 70 3.18 6.89 -2.76
CA ASP A 70 4.64 6.66 -2.69
C ASP A 70 4.98 5.46 -1.83
N MET A 71 4.27 5.28 -0.72
CA MET A 71 4.39 4.10 0.14
C MET A 71 4.04 2.82 -0.63
N LEU A 72 2.92 2.83 -1.33
CA LEU A 72 2.44 1.69 -2.11
C LEU A 72 3.40 1.36 -3.26
N ASP A 73 3.79 2.35 -4.04
CA ASP A 73 4.74 2.18 -5.16
C ASP A 73 6.08 1.64 -4.67
N SER A 74 6.54 2.08 -3.51
CA SER A 74 7.77 1.62 -2.89
C SER A 74 7.69 0.16 -2.44
N ILE A 75 6.56 -0.25 -1.90
CA ILE A 75 6.32 -1.66 -1.54
C ILE A 75 6.33 -2.54 -2.79
N TYR A 76 5.68 -2.11 -3.87
CA TYR A 76 5.70 -2.84 -5.14
C TYR A 76 7.09 -2.88 -5.78
N GLU A 77 7.94 -1.90 -5.54
CA GLU A 77 9.33 -1.91 -5.99
C GLU A 77 10.16 -2.98 -5.28
N ILE A 78 9.90 -3.20 -3.99
CA ILE A 78 10.68 -4.13 -3.16
C ILE A 78 10.11 -5.55 -3.19
N VAL A 79 8.79 -5.69 -3.11
CA VAL A 79 8.11 -6.99 -3.04
C VAL A 79 7.43 -7.29 -4.37
N PRO A 80 7.75 -8.43 -5.01
CA PRO A 80 7.22 -8.76 -6.34
C PRO A 80 5.78 -9.29 -6.27
N LEU A 81 4.85 -8.45 -5.85
CA LEU A 81 3.42 -8.74 -5.83
C LEU A 81 2.81 -8.62 -7.24
N VAL A 82 1.60 -9.14 -7.41
CA VAL A 82 0.83 -8.98 -8.65
C VAL A 82 0.61 -7.49 -8.94
N GLN A 83 1.04 -7.03 -10.11
CA GLN A 83 1.01 -5.62 -10.47
C GLN A 83 -0.37 -5.11 -10.90
N LYS A 84 -1.17 -5.97 -11.51
CA LYS A 84 -2.52 -5.63 -11.98
C LYS A 84 -3.48 -6.80 -11.76
N LYS A 85 -4.70 -6.50 -11.41
CA LYS A 85 -5.76 -7.53 -11.26
C LYS A 85 -5.99 -8.32 -12.56
N SER A 86 -5.85 -7.67 -13.69
CA SER A 86 -6.00 -8.32 -15.00
C SER A 86 -4.94 -9.39 -15.26
N CYS A 87 -3.77 -9.30 -14.63
CA CYS A 87 -2.71 -10.29 -14.79
C CYS A 87 -3.10 -11.67 -14.27
N ILE A 88 -3.96 -11.75 -13.26
CA ILE A 88 -4.40 -13.04 -12.67
C ILE A 88 -5.23 -13.85 -13.67
N LYS A 89 -5.96 -13.16 -14.54
CA LYS A 89 -6.77 -13.78 -15.59
C LYS A 89 -5.98 -14.12 -16.86
N GLY A 90 -4.73 -13.69 -16.93
CA GLY A 90 -3.84 -13.95 -18.06
C GLY A 90 -3.37 -15.40 -18.10
N LYS A 91 -3.06 -15.88 -19.30
CA LYS A 91 -2.55 -17.24 -19.51
C LYS A 91 -1.04 -17.31 -19.67
N SER A 92 -0.36 -16.16 -19.70
CA SER A 92 1.08 -16.10 -19.93
C SER A 92 1.73 -15.04 -19.06
N ALA A 93 2.98 -15.28 -18.66
CA ALA A 93 3.78 -14.34 -17.89
C ALA A 93 3.98 -13.06 -18.69
N CYS A 94 3.71 -11.92 -18.03
CA CYS A 94 3.81 -10.60 -18.64
C CYS A 94 5.21 -10.01 -18.45
N LEU A 95 5.41 -8.79 -18.98
CA LEU A 95 6.64 -8.03 -18.84
C LEU A 95 7.10 -7.88 -17.38
N PHE A 96 6.17 -7.72 -16.44
CA PHE A 96 6.51 -7.59 -15.01
C PHE A 96 7.23 -8.82 -14.45
N TYR A 97 6.89 -10.02 -14.94
CA TYR A 97 7.63 -11.22 -14.59
C TYR A 97 9.05 -11.21 -15.19
N GLN A 98 9.15 -10.82 -16.45
CA GLN A 98 10.44 -10.80 -17.17
C GLN A 98 11.44 -9.84 -16.52
N ILE A 99 10.98 -8.71 -15.98
CA ILE A 99 11.83 -7.73 -15.27
C ILE A 99 11.92 -7.99 -13.76
N GLY A 100 11.41 -9.12 -13.26
CA GLY A 100 11.54 -9.51 -11.86
C GLY A 100 10.58 -8.80 -10.88
N LYS A 101 9.60 -8.05 -11.37
CA LYS A 101 8.63 -7.32 -10.54
C LYS A 101 7.38 -8.10 -10.16
N CYS A 102 7.24 -9.32 -10.67
CA CYS A 102 6.12 -10.20 -10.36
C CYS A 102 6.58 -11.65 -10.42
N LYS A 103 6.03 -12.51 -9.57
CA LYS A 103 6.34 -13.95 -9.55
C LYS A 103 5.42 -14.80 -10.44
N ALA A 104 4.62 -14.16 -11.27
CA ALA A 104 3.71 -14.79 -12.24
C ALA A 104 2.79 -15.87 -11.66
N PRO A 105 1.92 -15.53 -10.70
CA PRO A 105 0.92 -16.48 -10.21
C PRO A 105 -0.07 -16.89 -11.30
N CYS A 106 -0.24 -16.07 -12.34
CA CYS A 106 -1.05 -16.37 -13.51
C CYS A 106 -0.59 -17.62 -14.29
N GLU A 107 0.70 -17.96 -14.23
CA GLU A 107 1.27 -19.19 -14.80
C GLU A 107 1.59 -20.24 -13.72
N GLN A 108 1.06 -20.08 -12.53
CA GLN A 108 1.30 -20.99 -11.41
C GLN A 108 2.80 -21.17 -11.05
N LYS A 109 3.61 -20.14 -11.29
CA LYS A 109 5.04 -20.14 -10.94
C LYS A 109 5.31 -19.88 -9.47
N ILE A 110 4.28 -19.51 -8.74
CA ILE A 110 4.30 -19.33 -7.30
C ILE A 110 3.02 -19.90 -6.70
N THR A 111 3.13 -20.57 -5.55
CA THR A 111 1.98 -21.10 -4.82
C THR A 111 1.31 -19.98 -4.01
N GLN A 112 0.06 -20.21 -3.59
CA GLN A 112 -0.65 -19.28 -2.70
C GLN A 112 0.08 -19.08 -1.37
N GLU A 113 0.69 -20.14 -0.83
CA GLU A 113 1.44 -20.09 0.43
C GLU A 113 2.70 -19.23 0.30
N GLU A 114 3.45 -19.40 -0.79
CA GLU A 114 4.62 -18.57 -1.09
C GLU A 114 4.23 -17.11 -1.32
N TYR A 115 3.13 -16.86 -2.04
CA TYR A 115 2.61 -15.51 -2.25
C TYR A 115 2.17 -14.87 -0.94
N LYS A 116 1.56 -15.62 -0.05
CA LYS A 116 1.18 -15.14 1.28
C LYS A 116 2.38 -14.64 2.07
N LYS A 117 3.53 -15.33 1.98
CA LYS A 117 4.77 -14.87 2.60
C LYS A 117 5.23 -13.52 2.04
N LEU A 118 5.13 -13.34 0.72
CA LEU A 118 5.43 -12.06 0.09
C LEU A 118 4.48 -10.96 0.55
N LEU A 119 3.20 -11.28 0.66
CA LEU A 119 2.20 -10.34 1.16
C LEU A 119 2.47 -9.95 2.61
N ASP A 120 2.80 -10.90 3.47
CA ASP A 120 3.15 -10.64 4.87
C ASP A 120 4.39 -9.75 4.98
N GLU A 121 5.38 -9.93 4.12
CA GLU A 121 6.53 -9.04 4.02
C GLU A 121 6.11 -7.63 3.62
N ALA A 122 5.26 -7.50 2.61
CA ALA A 122 4.72 -6.21 2.18
C ALA A 122 3.98 -5.49 3.30
N LEU A 123 3.13 -6.22 4.04
CA LEU A 123 2.40 -5.67 5.19
C LEU A 123 3.35 -5.25 6.32
N SER A 124 4.44 -5.97 6.53
CA SER A 124 5.44 -5.60 7.53
C SER A 124 6.07 -4.23 7.25
N TYR A 125 6.21 -3.85 6.00
CA TYR A 125 6.71 -2.53 5.61
C TYR A 125 5.70 -1.41 5.90
N ILE A 126 4.41 -1.72 5.85
CA ILE A 126 3.36 -0.77 6.25
C ILE A 126 3.43 -0.50 7.76
N TYR A 127 3.60 -1.55 8.55
CA TYR A 127 3.70 -1.43 10.01
C TYR A 127 5.02 -0.81 10.47
N ASN A 128 6.09 -1.02 9.72
CA ASN A 128 7.42 -0.53 10.07
C ASN A 128 8.01 0.31 8.94
N LYS A 129 7.75 1.61 9.00
CA LYS A 129 8.23 2.60 8.05
C LYS A 129 9.76 2.62 7.95
N SER A 130 10.46 2.48 9.08
CA SER A 130 11.93 2.48 9.12
C SER A 130 12.52 1.32 8.34
N LYS A 131 11.88 0.15 8.40
CA LYS A 131 12.28 -1.03 7.64
C LYS A 131 12.12 -0.79 6.13
N LEU A 132 11.01 -0.18 5.72
CA LEU A 132 10.77 0.18 4.32
C LEU A 132 11.83 1.17 3.83
N LEU A 133 12.10 2.23 4.58
CA LEU A 133 13.11 3.23 4.23
C LEU A 133 14.51 2.63 4.10
N SER A 134 14.87 1.72 4.99
CA SER A 134 16.14 1.00 4.95
C SER A 134 16.28 0.19 3.65
N LYS A 135 15.24 -0.54 3.26
CA LYS A 135 15.22 -1.33 2.03
C LYS A 135 15.27 -0.45 0.77
N LEU A 136 14.61 0.69 0.78
CA LEU A 136 14.67 1.64 -0.32
C LEU A 136 16.07 2.23 -0.49
N LYS A 137 16.73 2.54 0.61
CA LYS A 137 18.11 3.06 0.60
C LYS A 137 19.10 2.02 0.07
N GLU A 138 18.96 0.75 0.46
CA GLU A 138 19.75 -0.34 -0.10
C GLU A 138 19.56 -0.45 -1.61
N LYS A 139 18.32 -0.43 -2.08
CA LYS A 139 18.00 -0.53 -3.50
C LYS A 139 18.48 0.69 -4.29
N MET A 140 18.40 1.87 -3.71
CA MET A 140 18.93 3.09 -4.29
C MET A 140 20.44 2.99 -4.52
N LYS A 141 21.16 2.39 -3.57
CA LYS A 141 22.61 2.13 -3.72
C LYS A 141 22.88 1.14 -4.86
N ILE A 142 22.09 0.05 -4.94
CA ILE A 142 22.20 -0.93 -6.01
C ILE A 142 22.03 -0.27 -7.38
N TYR A 143 21.00 0.57 -7.54
CA TYR A 143 20.78 1.30 -8.78
C TYR A 143 21.93 2.25 -9.10
N SER A 144 22.46 2.94 -8.11
CA SER A 144 23.61 3.84 -8.28
C SER A 144 24.87 3.08 -8.73
N ASP A 145 25.13 1.92 -8.13
CA ASP A 145 26.27 1.07 -8.48
C ASP A 145 26.13 0.49 -9.91
N ASP A 146 24.91 0.29 -10.37
CA ASP A 146 24.60 -0.16 -11.74
C ASP A 146 24.48 1.01 -12.74
N PHE A 147 24.86 2.23 -12.37
CA PHE A 147 24.75 3.43 -13.19
C PHE A 147 23.32 3.80 -13.59
N ARG A 148 22.32 3.27 -12.88
CA ARG A 148 20.90 3.60 -13.05
C ARG A 148 20.53 4.81 -12.19
N PHE A 149 21.13 5.96 -12.51
CA PHE A 149 21.01 7.17 -11.67
C PHE A 149 19.60 7.75 -11.64
N GLU A 150 18.86 7.63 -12.75
CA GLU A 150 17.47 8.10 -12.81
C GLU A 150 16.56 7.31 -11.86
N ASP A 151 16.73 5.98 -11.85
CA ASP A 151 15.99 5.12 -10.91
C ASP A 151 16.39 5.41 -9.46
N ALA A 152 17.67 5.63 -9.21
CA ALA A 152 18.18 6.00 -7.89
C ALA A 152 17.59 7.34 -7.41
N LEU A 153 17.47 8.34 -8.30
CA LEU A 153 16.86 9.62 -8.01
C LEU A 153 15.37 9.49 -7.68
N ASN A 154 14.65 8.66 -8.42
CA ASN A 154 13.24 8.39 -8.17
C ASN A 154 13.03 7.79 -6.78
N LEU A 155 13.86 6.84 -6.39
CA LEU A 155 13.81 6.25 -5.05
C LEU A 155 14.17 7.26 -3.97
N ARG A 156 15.14 8.13 -4.23
CA ARG A 156 15.50 9.21 -3.30
C ARG A 156 14.32 10.13 -3.01
N ASP A 157 13.60 10.53 -4.04
CA ASP A 157 12.42 11.40 -3.92
C ASP A 157 11.30 10.70 -3.16
N ARG A 158 11.07 9.41 -3.40
CA ARG A 158 10.12 8.60 -2.64
C ARG A 158 10.51 8.50 -1.16
N VAL A 159 11.78 8.26 -0.86
CA VAL A 159 12.29 8.22 0.52
C VAL A 159 11.97 9.54 1.23
N LYS A 160 12.26 10.67 0.62
CA LYS A 160 11.95 11.99 1.18
C LYS A 160 10.46 12.18 1.46
N THR A 161 9.61 11.78 0.53
CA THR A 161 8.15 11.88 0.69
C THR A 161 7.65 10.98 1.82
N ILE A 162 8.16 9.75 1.90
CA ILE A 162 7.77 8.80 2.95
C ILE A 162 8.27 9.25 4.32
N GLU A 163 9.48 9.79 4.42
CA GLU A 163 10.00 10.34 5.68
C GLU A 163 9.13 11.47 6.24
N LYS A 164 8.58 12.31 5.37
CA LYS A 164 7.67 13.39 5.73
C LYS A 164 6.23 12.94 5.95
N SER A 165 5.86 11.76 5.48
CA SER A 165 4.50 11.25 5.64
C SER A 165 4.25 10.94 7.11
N GLU A 166 3.22 11.54 7.67
CA GLU A 166 2.73 11.17 8.98
C GLU A 166 1.70 10.06 8.82
N ILE A 167 2.13 8.85 9.15
CA ILE A 167 1.21 7.75 9.38
C ILE A 167 0.79 7.86 10.84
N LYS A 168 -0.45 8.15 11.08
CA LYS A 168 -1.00 8.00 12.41
C LYS A 168 -1.31 6.54 12.64
N THR A 169 -0.28 5.90 13.17
CA THR A 169 -0.32 4.54 13.65
C THR A 169 -1.46 4.35 14.65
N GLY A 170 -2.26 3.33 14.48
CA GLY A 170 -3.07 2.78 15.54
C GLY A 170 -4.56 2.64 15.31
N ILE A 171 -5.07 3.00 14.15
CA ILE A 171 -6.45 2.65 13.85
C ILE A 171 -6.43 1.52 12.82
N ASP A 172 -6.17 0.32 13.31
CA ASP A 172 -6.60 -0.87 12.60
C ASP A 172 -8.12 -0.84 12.59
N LEU A 173 -8.69 -0.27 11.53
CA LEU A 173 -10.10 -0.45 11.25
C LEU A 173 -10.29 -1.89 10.74
N ALA A 174 -9.83 -2.85 11.55
CA ALA A 174 -10.23 -4.23 11.36
C ALA A 174 -11.72 -4.28 11.64
N THR A 175 -12.50 -4.18 10.62
CA THR A 175 -13.91 -4.48 10.71
C THR A 175 -14.05 -5.97 10.90
N ASN A 176 -14.31 -6.38 12.14
CA ASN A 176 -14.80 -7.70 12.41
C ASN A 176 -16.15 -7.94 11.70
#